data_3acbe1f1a3cf211a331943416b07a47a
#
_entry.id   3acbe1f1a3cf211a331943416b07a47a
#
_cell.length_a   1.000
_cell.length_b   1.000
_cell.length_c   1.000
_cell.angle_alpha   90.00
_cell.angle_beta   90.00
_cell.angle_gamma   90.00
#
_symmetry.space_group_name_H-M   'P 1'
#
loop_
_entity.id
_entity.type
_entity.pdbx_description
1 polymer ?
#
loop_
_entity_poly.entity_id
_entity_poly.type
_entity_poly.pdbx_seq_one_letter_code
_entity_poly.pdbx_strand_id
1 'polypeptide(L)'
;PDGVSFELIEPLDHFFKDEVRALGTSLGLPDHIVQRQPFPGPGLAIRIIGDVTPEKLAMLKEADAIVREELDAYNAMIAEESGEPNGEVERGCAGGPVIERAVWQYFAVLPDIRSVGVMGDERTYARPVILRAVESTDAMTADWAKLPYDVLGRISSRIVAEVPGINRVVYDITSKPPSTV
;
A
#
# COMPACT_ATOMS: atom_id res chain seq x y z
N PRO A 1 -3.52 -21.24 27.80
CA PRO A 1 -4.13 -20.98 29.10
C PRO A 1 -5.33 -21.92 29.21
N ASP A 2 -5.13 -22.98 29.97
CA ASP A 2 -6.14 -24.00 30.23
C ASP A 2 -7.19 -23.39 31.16
N GLY A 3 -8.45 -23.35 30.68
CA GLY A 3 -9.58 -23.05 31.57
C GLY A 3 -10.55 -21.94 31.11
N VAL A 4 -10.39 -21.36 29.92
CA VAL A 4 -11.41 -20.44 29.39
C VAL A 4 -12.08 -21.11 28.18
N SER A 5 -13.36 -21.46 28.34
CA SER A 5 -14.20 -21.95 27.23
C SER A 5 -15.02 -20.78 26.70
N PHE A 6 -14.75 -20.37 25.46
CA PHE A 6 -15.56 -19.40 24.74
C PHE A 6 -16.46 -20.12 23.72
N GLU A 7 -17.67 -19.65 23.57
CA GLU A 7 -18.50 -20.02 22.43
C GLU A 7 -17.99 -19.21 21.22
N LEU A 8 -17.59 -19.91 20.15
CA LEU A 8 -17.15 -19.28 18.91
C LEU A 8 -18.37 -19.00 18.02
N ILE A 9 -18.57 -17.75 17.66
CA ILE A 9 -19.64 -17.31 16.76
C ILE A 9 -18.99 -16.80 15.47
N GLU A 10 -19.18 -17.52 14.38
CA GLU A 10 -18.63 -17.21 13.06
C GLU A 10 -19.74 -17.06 12.00
N PRO A 11 -20.54 -15.98 12.04
CA PRO A 11 -21.70 -15.84 11.16
C PRO A 11 -21.36 -15.69 9.68
N LEU A 12 -20.10 -15.51 9.33
CA LEU A 12 -19.60 -15.28 7.96
C LEU A 12 -18.71 -16.40 7.44
N ASP A 13 -18.62 -17.53 8.12
CA ASP A 13 -17.73 -18.64 7.79
C ASP A 13 -17.99 -19.29 6.42
N HIS A 14 -19.21 -19.14 5.87
CA HIS A 14 -19.63 -19.64 4.58
C HIS A 14 -19.52 -18.61 3.44
N PHE A 15 -19.11 -17.38 3.73
CA PHE A 15 -19.07 -16.31 2.75
C PHE A 15 -17.64 -16.09 2.19
N PHE A 16 -17.55 -15.90 0.88
CA PHE A 16 -16.34 -15.36 0.28
C PHE A 16 -16.18 -13.86 0.53
N LYS A 17 -14.98 -13.32 0.34
CA LYS A 17 -14.64 -11.95 0.73
C LYS A 17 -15.43 -10.88 -0.02
N ASP A 18 -15.75 -11.13 -1.27
CA ASP A 18 -16.63 -10.30 -2.11
C ASP A 18 -18.09 -10.34 -1.67
N GLU A 19 -18.57 -11.52 -1.26
CA GLU A 19 -19.91 -11.69 -0.71
C GLU A 19 -20.06 -10.97 0.65
N VAL A 20 -19.04 -11.03 1.52
CA VAL A 20 -19.00 -10.26 2.77
C VAL A 20 -19.07 -8.75 2.49
N ARG A 21 -18.40 -8.26 1.46
CA ARG A 21 -18.46 -6.85 1.06
C ARG A 21 -19.88 -6.49 0.57
N ALA A 22 -20.46 -7.32 -0.30
CA ALA A 22 -21.83 -7.11 -0.78
C ALA A 22 -22.85 -7.10 0.39
N LEU A 23 -22.68 -8.01 1.34
CA LEU A 23 -23.48 -8.03 2.56
C LEU A 23 -23.29 -6.74 3.37
N GLY A 24 -22.04 -6.28 3.56
CA GLY A 24 -21.73 -5.03 4.26
C GLY A 24 -22.45 -3.84 3.64
N THR A 25 -22.41 -3.72 2.31
CA THR A 25 -23.15 -2.68 1.56
C THR A 25 -24.65 -2.80 1.79
N SER A 26 -25.22 -4.01 1.73
CA SER A 26 -26.65 -4.24 1.95
C SER A 26 -27.11 -3.88 3.37
N LEU A 27 -26.20 -3.97 4.34
CA LEU A 27 -26.43 -3.57 5.74
C LEU A 27 -26.19 -2.07 5.98
N GLY A 28 -25.87 -1.29 4.93
CA GLY A 28 -25.68 0.15 5.02
C GLY A 28 -24.35 0.58 5.63
N LEU A 29 -23.33 -0.29 5.62
CA LEU A 29 -21.98 0.12 6.00
C LEU A 29 -21.41 1.10 4.99
N PRO A 30 -20.69 2.15 5.42
CA PRO A 30 -20.08 3.12 4.52
C PRO A 30 -19.05 2.48 3.60
N ASP A 31 -18.96 2.95 2.34
CA ASP A 31 -18.06 2.41 1.32
C ASP A 31 -16.61 2.39 1.75
N HIS A 32 -16.14 3.42 2.47
CA HIS A 32 -14.76 3.47 2.97
C HIS A 32 -14.42 2.34 3.97
N ILE A 33 -15.41 1.68 4.57
CA ILE A 33 -15.23 0.49 5.40
C ILE A 33 -15.30 -0.77 4.55
N VAL A 34 -16.34 -0.87 3.69
CA VAL A 34 -16.59 -2.06 2.86
C VAL A 34 -15.48 -2.28 1.82
N GLN A 35 -15.04 -1.19 1.18
CA GLN A 35 -14.05 -1.22 0.11
C GLN A 35 -12.61 -1.03 0.61
N ARG A 36 -12.41 -0.97 1.94
CA ARG A 36 -11.08 -0.79 2.49
C ARG A 36 -10.10 -1.86 1.96
N GLN A 37 -8.94 -1.40 1.51
CA GLN A 37 -7.86 -2.31 1.10
C GLN A 37 -7.47 -3.27 2.25
N PRO A 38 -6.99 -4.49 1.95
CA PRO A 38 -6.54 -5.42 2.97
C PRO A 38 -5.49 -4.78 3.89
N PHE A 39 -5.70 -4.94 5.19
CA PHE A 39 -4.79 -4.43 6.21
C PHE A 39 -4.45 -5.55 7.19
N PRO A 40 -3.17 -5.77 7.53
CA PRO A 40 -2.78 -6.86 8.42
C PRO A 40 -3.35 -6.67 9.83
N GLY A 41 -3.82 -7.76 10.44
CA GLY A 41 -4.37 -7.75 11.81
C GLY A 41 -3.44 -7.16 12.86
N PRO A 42 -2.11 -7.45 12.83
CA PRO A 42 -1.13 -6.82 13.75
C PRO A 42 -0.88 -5.32 13.50
N GLY A 43 -1.46 -4.74 12.44
CA GLY A 43 -1.28 -3.34 12.08
C GLY A 43 0.06 -3.06 11.40
N LEU A 44 0.47 -1.77 11.41
CA LEU A 44 1.67 -1.31 10.71
C LEU A 44 2.97 -1.93 11.24
N ALA A 45 3.00 -2.40 12.48
CA ALA A 45 4.20 -2.96 13.08
C ALA A 45 4.80 -4.13 12.27
N ILE A 46 3.96 -4.94 11.61
CA ILE A 46 4.42 -6.07 10.77
C ILE A 46 5.20 -5.62 9.53
N ARG A 47 5.03 -4.36 9.12
CA ARG A 47 5.72 -3.75 7.99
C ARG A 47 7.09 -3.15 8.36
N ILE A 48 7.51 -3.30 9.60
CA ILE A 48 8.88 -3.02 10.02
C ILE A 48 9.66 -4.33 9.97
N ILE A 49 10.65 -4.40 9.07
CA ILE A 49 11.53 -5.58 8.97
C ILE A 49 12.67 -5.38 9.96
N GLY A 50 12.65 -6.11 11.08
CA GLY A 50 13.58 -5.99 12.20
C GLY A 50 12.89 -5.57 13.49
N ASP A 51 13.64 -4.98 14.42
CA ASP A 51 13.11 -4.55 15.71
C ASP A 51 12.11 -3.41 15.57
N VAL A 52 10.94 -3.56 16.19
CA VAL A 52 9.90 -2.56 16.24
C VAL A 52 10.19 -1.59 17.38
N THR A 53 10.37 -0.31 17.05
CA THR A 53 10.54 0.78 18.02
C THR A 53 9.50 1.88 17.77
N PRO A 54 9.17 2.70 18.81
CA PRO A 54 8.25 3.83 18.62
C PRO A 54 8.72 4.80 17.53
N GLU A 55 10.04 5.06 17.43
CA GLU A 55 10.64 5.91 16.40
C GLU A 55 10.38 5.35 14.99
N LYS A 56 10.70 4.07 14.76
CA LYS A 56 10.48 3.41 13.46
C LYS A 56 8.99 3.37 13.10
N LEU A 57 8.14 3.12 14.09
CA LEU A 57 6.70 3.10 13.88
C LEU A 57 6.16 4.49 13.49
N ALA A 58 6.67 5.57 14.09
CA ALA A 58 6.33 6.93 13.71
C ALA A 58 6.75 7.22 12.25
N MET A 59 8.01 6.94 11.89
CA MET A 59 8.50 7.08 10.51
C MET A 59 7.65 6.31 9.50
N LEU A 60 7.33 5.05 9.81
CA LEU A 60 6.52 4.23 8.93
C LEU A 60 5.09 4.78 8.78
N LYS A 61 4.48 5.28 9.86
CA LYS A 61 3.13 5.87 9.81
C LYS A 61 3.08 7.10 8.92
N GLU A 62 4.08 7.98 9.03
CA GLU A 62 4.18 9.18 8.20
C GLU A 62 4.41 8.82 6.73
N ALA A 63 5.34 7.90 6.45
CA ALA A 63 5.59 7.43 5.08
C ALA A 63 4.36 6.72 4.47
N ASP A 64 3.68 5.85 5.22
CA ASP A 64 2.47 5.15 4.77
C ASP A 64 1.30 6.12 4.52
N ALA A 65 1.19 7.19 5.32
CA ALA A 65 0.19 8.24 5.09
C ALA A 65 0.41 8.96 3.75
N ILE A 66 1.65 9.35 3.44
CA ILE A 66 2.00 9.97 2.15
C ILE A 66 1.71 9.03 0.98
N VAL A 67 2.09 7.75 1.10
CA VAL A 67 1.81 6.75 0.06
C VAL A 67 0.31 6.64 -0.19
N ARG A 68 -0.50 6.62 0.88
CA ARG A 68 -1.96 6.55 0.74
C ARG A 68 -2.53 7.79 0.08
N GLU A 69 -2.16 8.97 0.53
CA GLU A 69 -2.64 10.23 -0.05
C GLU A 69 -2.39 10.30 -1.55
N GLU A 70 -1.18 9.98 -2.00
CA GLU A 70 -0.81 10.05 -3.42
C GLU A 70 -1.51 8.96 -4.25
N LEU A 71 -1.64 7.74 -3.72
CA LEU A 71 -2.26 6.64 -4.46
C LEU A 71 -3.79 6.65 -4.37
N ASP A 72 -4.39 7.18 -3.30
CA ASP A 72 -5.83 7.46 -3.24
C ASP A 72 -6.20 8.52 -4.28
N ALA A 73 -5.39 9.59 -4.40
CA ALA A 73 -5.59 10.62 -5.43
C ALA A 73 -5.41 10.06 -6.85
N TYR A 74 -4.41 9.20 -7.07
CA TYR A 74 -4.21 8.52 -8.35
C TYR A 74 -5.39 7.61 -8.70
N ASN A 75 -5.87 6.78 -7.77
CA ASN A 75 -7.02 5.91 -7.97
C ASN A 75 -8.29 6.71 -8.27
N ALA A 76 -8.50 7.84 -7.59
CA ALA A 76 -9.63 8.73 -7.85
C ALA A 76 -9.58 9.32 -9.28
N MET A 77 -8.41 9.70 -9.76
CA MET A 77 -8.20 10.16 -11.13
C MET A 77 -8.53 9.06 -12.15
N ILE A 78 -8.05 7.84 -11.94
CA ILE A 78 -8.35 6.70 -12.82
C ILE A 78 -9.86 6.40 -12.82
N ALA A 79 -10.50 6.42 -11.65
CA ALA A 79 -11.94 6.19 -11.53
C ALA A 79 -12.77 7.26 -12.26
N GLU A 80 -12.36 8.53 -12.18
CA GLU A 80 -13.03 9.64 -12.88
C GLU A 80 -12.90 9.51 -14.40
N GLU A 81 -11.71 9.19 -14.90
CA GLU A 81 -11.45 9.09 -16.33
C GLU A 81 -12.03 7.82 -16.97
N SER A 82 -12.02 6.68 -16.27
CA SER A 82 -12.58 5.42 -16.76
C SER A 82 -14.10 5.31 -16.55
N GLY A 83 -14.65 6.05 -15.59
CA GLY A 83 -16.03 5.90 -15.13
C GLY A 83 -16.28 4.72 -14.20
N GLU A 84 -15.22 4.01 -13.77
CA GLU A 84 -15.29 2.83 -12.90
C GLU A 84 -14.27 2.92 -11.74
N PRO A 85 -14.63 2.53 -10.50
CA PRO A 85 -13.73 2.63 -9.34
C PRO A 85 -12.41 1.84 -9.46
N ASN A 86 -12.44 0.74 -10.20
CA ASN A 86 -11.26 -0.11 -10.49
C ASN A 86 -10.98 -0.13 -12.00
N GLY A 87 -11.21 0.99 -12.66
CA GLY A 87 -11.09 1.13 -14.09
C GLY A 87 -9.65 1.15 -14.59
N GLU A 88 -9.53 1.22 -15.90
CA GLU A 88 -8.27 1.37 -16.59
C GLU A 88 -8.37 2.48 -17.64
N VAL A 89 -7.27 3.18 -17.85
CA VAL A 89 -7.13 4.27 -18.80
C VAL A 89 -5.98 3.99 -19.75
N GLU A 90 -6.23 4.04 -21.04
CA GLU A 90 -5.17 3.90 -22.05
C GLU A 90 -4.51 5.25 -22.29
N ARG A 91 -3.18 5.30 -22.11
CA ARG A 91 -2.36 6.48 -22.40
C ARG A 91 -1.53 6.25 -23.66
N GLY A 92 -1.61 7.16 -24.59
CA GLY A 92 -0.72 7.17 -25.75
C GLY A 92 0.69 7.62 -25.37
N CYS A 93 1.69 6.77 -25.58
CA CYS A 93 3.11 7.08 -25.38
C CYS A 93 3.93 6.84 -26.64
N ALA A 94 5.11 7.44 -26.74
CA ALA A 94 6.03 7.26 -27.88
C ALA A 94 6.46 5.80 -28.10
N GLY A 95 6.31 4.94 -27.09
CA GLY A 95 6.61 3.49 -27.15
C GLY A 95 5.39 2.58 -27.36
N GLY A 96 4.21 3.14 -27.61
CA GLY A 96 2.94 2.42 -27.71
C GLY A 96 1.98 2.73 -26.56
N PRO A 97 0.77 2.17 -26.56
CA PRO A 97 -0.21 2.43 -25.51
C PRO A 97 0.27 1.84 -24.18
N VAL A 98 0.11 2.61 -23.12
CA VAL A 98 0.31 2.18 -21.72
C VAL A 98 -1.05 2.16 -21.04
N ILE A 99 -1.39 1.05 -20.41
CA ILE A 99 -2.63 0.92 -19.65
C ILE A 99 -2.30 1.24 -18.18
N GLU A 100 -2.90 2.32 -17.69
CA GLU A 100 -2.88 2.72 -16.29
C GLU A 100 -4.11 2.16 -15.58
N ARG A 101 -3.93 1.58 -14.41
CA ARG A 101 -5.00 0.95 -13.63
C ARG A 101 -5.04 1.48 -12.21
N ALA A 102 -6.24 1.44 -11.62
CA ALA A 102 -6.38 1.67 -10.20
C ALA A 102 -5.62 0.60 -9.40
N VAL A 103 -4.87 1.04 -8.40
CA VAL A 103 -4.04 0.16 -7.56
C VAL A 103 -4.90 -0.50 -6.50
N TRP A 104 -4.84 -1.83 -6.41
CA TRP A 104 -5.67 -2.60 -5.49
C TRP A 104 -5.21 -2.52 -4.03
N GLN A 105 -3.89 -2.61 -3.79
CA GLN A 105 -3.30 -2.49 -2.45
C GLN A 105 -1.94 -1.81 -2.52
N TYR A 106 -1.67 -0.92 -1.58
CA TYR A 106 -0.42 -0.17 -1.48
C TYR A 106 -0.09 0.17 -0.03
N PHE A 107 1.20 0.20 0.26
CA PHE A 107 1.72 0.50 1.60
C PHE A 107 3.22 0.76 1.58
N ALA A 108 3.70 1.34 2.67
CA ALA A 108 5.12 1.48 2.96
C ALA A 108 5.64 0.33 3.83
N VAL A 109 6.90 -0.07 3.62
CA VAL A 109 7.64 -1.01 4.47
C VAL A 109 8.95 -0.36 4.91
N LEU A 110 9.29 -0.49 6.19
CA LEU A 110 10.51 0.08 6.75
C LEU A 110 11.50 -1.04 7.14
N PRO A 111 12.54 -1.31 6.32
CA PRO A 111 13.59 -2.26 6.70
C PRO A 111 14.56 -1.62 7.69
N ASP A 112 15.06 -2.40 8.65
CA ASP A 112 16.04 -1.94 9.65
C ASP A 112 17.46 -1.96 9.10
N ILE A 113 17.67 -1.21 8.03
CA ILE A 113 18.98 -0.99 7.42
C ILE A 113 19.26 0.51 7.30
N ARG A 114 20.53 0.85 7.11
CA ARG A 114 20.96 2.24 6.88
C ARG A 114 21.40 2.41 5.43
N SER A 115 21.02 3.53 4.86
CA SER A 115 21.41 4.00 3.52
C SER A 115 22.21 5.27 3.63
N VAL A 116 23.23 5.38 2.81
CA VAL A 116 24.02 6.62 2.71
C VAL A 116 23.29 7.61 1.81
N GLY A 117 23.13 8.83 2.29
CA GLY A 117 22.65 9.98 1.53
C GLY A 117 23.64 11.14 1.61
N VAL A 118 23.38 12.17 0.87
CA VAL A 118 24.13 13.44 0.91
C VAL A 118 23.13 14.56 1.15
N MET A 119 23.42 15.45 2.09
CA MET A 119 22.62 16.64 2.36
C MET A 119 23.58 17.83 2.50
N GLY A 120 23.57 18.70 1.49
CA GLY A 120 24.65 19.69 1.33
C GLY A 120 26.00 19.00 1.07
N ASP A 121 27.01 19.37 1.85
CA ASP A 121 28.37 18.79 1.76
C ASP A 121 28.58 17.60 2.73
N GLU A 122 27.56 17.22 3.50
CA GLU A 122 27.69 16.17 4.51
C GLU A 122 27.04 14.86 4.08
N ARG A 123 27.67 13.74 4.49
CA ARG A 123 27.07 12.41 4.35
C ARG A 123 26.08 12.17 5.47
N THR A 124 24.88 11.72 5.09
CA THR A 124 23.86 11.32 6.03
C THR A 124 23.66 9.81 6.01
N TYR A 125 23.29 9.25 7.17
CA TYR A 125 22.98 7.84 7.32
C TYR A 125 21.54 7.73 7.83
N ALA A 126 20.62 7.46 6.92
CA ALA A 126 19.19 7.34 7.22
C ALA A 126 18.63 6.02 6.70
N ARG A 127 17.34 5.79 6.85
CA ARG A 127 16.71 4.55 6.42
C ARG A 127 16.11 4.69 5.02
N PRO A 128 16.13 3.62 4.20
CA PRO A 128 15.26 3.55 3.04
C PRO A 128 13.84 3.17 3.46
N VAL A 129 12.87 3.56 2.65
CA VAL A 129 11.49 3.04 2.68
C VAL A 129 11.25 2.26 1.39
N ILE A 130 10.58 1.13 1.51
CA ILE A 130 10.13 0.35 0.37
C ILE A 130 8.66 0.66 0.14
N LEU A 131 8.33 1.16 -1.05
CA LEU A 131 6.97 1.29 -1.53
C LEU A 131 6.55 -0.04 -2.14
N ARG A 132 5.42 -0.57 -1.69
CA ARG A 132 4.76 -1.72 -2.28
C ARG A 132 3.41 -1.28 -2.82
N ALA A 133 3.14 -1.51 -4.10
CA ALA A 133 1.86 -1.30 -4.73
C ALA A 133 1.58 -2.45 -5.70
N VAL A 134 0.40 -3.05 -5.63
CA VAL A 134 0.04 -4.24 -6.37
C VAL A 134 -1.36 -4.15 -6.99
N GLU A 135 -1.49 -4.83 -8.12
CA GLU A 135 -2.75 -5.11 -8.80
C GLU A 135 -3.12 -6.56 -8.56
N SER A 136 -4.39 -6.85 -8.28
CA SER A 136 -4.88 -8.21 -8.11
C SER A 136 -6.36 -8.27 -8.41
N THR A 137 -6.80 -9.38 -9.02
CA THR A 137 -8.21 -9.67 -9.25
C THR A 137 -8.80 -10.60 -8.20
N ASP A 138 -8.00 -11.51 -7.64
CA ASP A 138 -8.46 -12.61 -6.78
C ASP A 138 -7.79 -12.63 -5.39
N ALA A 139 -6.87 -11.70 -5.11
CA ALA A 139 -6.05 -11.63 -3.90
C ALA A 139 -5.11 -12.85 -3.67
N MET A 140 -5.17 -13.88 -4.51
CA MET A 140 -4.29 -15.05 -4.45
C MET A 140 -3.01 -14.81 -5.23
N THR A 141 -3.16 -14.20 -6.41
CA THR A 141 -2.06 -13.74 -7.25
C THR A 141 -2.08 -12.21 -7.35
N ALA A 142 -0.93 -11.59 -7.39
CA ALA A 142 -0.80 -10.17 -7.57
C ALA A 142 0.45 -9.83 -8.37
N ASP A 143 0.36 -8.87 -9.26
CA ASP A 143 1.52 -8.28 -9.92
C ASP A 143 1.81 -6.90 -9.30
N TRP A 144 3.04 -6.40 -9.44
CA TRP A 144 3.35 -5.06 -9.03
C TRP A 144 2.66 -4.03 -9.94
N ALA A 145 2.11 -2.97 -9.37
CA ALA A 145 1.43 -1.93 -10.12
C ALA A 145 2.43 -1.12 -10.95
N LYS A 146 2.13 -0.91 -12.23
CA LYS A 146 2.99 -0.15 -13.14
C LYS A 146 2.68 1.35 -13.05
N LEU A 147 2.99 1.93 -11.89
CA LEU A 147 2.72 3.34 -11.60
C LEU A 147 3.47 4.27 -12.56
N PRO A 148 2.85 5.37 -12.98
CA PRO A 148 3.52 6.43 -13.71
C PRO A 148 4.73 6.99 -12.94
N TYR A 149 5.79 7.34 -13.66
CA TYR A 149 7.03 7.84 -13.03
C TYR A 149 6.84 9.15 -12.26
N ASP A 150 5.90 9.99 -12.66
CA ASP A 150 5.58 11.22 -11.96
C ASP A 150 4.91 10.95 -10.60
N VAL A 151 4.04 9.92 -10.51
CA VAL A 151 3.45 9.46 -9.25
C VAL A 151 4.54 8.94 -8.32
N LEU A 152 5.42 8.06 -8.82
CA LEU A 152 6.57 7.56 -8.05
C LEU A 152 7.49 8.71 -7.61
N GLY A 153 7.72 9.68 -8.50
CA GLY A 153 8.54 10.86 -8.22
C GLY A 153 7.94 11.74 -7.12
N ARG A 154 6.62 11.99 -7.13
CA ARG A 154 5.94 12.75 -6.07
C ARG A 154 6.01 12.03 -4.72
N ILE A 155 5.67 10.74 -4.67
CA ILE A 155 5.75 9.93 -3.45
C ILE A 155 7.18 9.98 -2.87
N SER A 156 8.18 9.74 -3.70
CA SER A 156 9.59 9.75 -3.28
C SER A 156 10.03 11.11 -2.74
N SER A 157 9.70 12.19 -3.45
CA SER A 157 10.07 13.55 -3.05
C SER A 157 9.40 13.96 -1.74
N ARG A 158 8.12 13.66 -1.57
CA ARG A 158 7.38 13.94 -0.35
C ARG A 158 7.93 13.15 0.84
N ILE A 159 8.12 11.84 0.70
CA ILE A 159 8.63 11.02 1.80
C ILE A 159 10.00 11.51 2.27
N VAL A 160 10.92 11.80 1.35
CA VAL A 160 12.27 12.26 1.70
C VAL A 160 12.26 13.66 2.32
N ALA A 161 11.34 14.53 1.90
CA ALA A 161 11.23 15.90 2.43
C ALA A 161 10.46 16.00 3.76
N GLU A 162 9.42 15.19 3.92
CA GLU A 162 8.46 15.34 5.02
C GLU A 162 8.75 14.36 6.18
N VAL A 163 9.41 13.20 5.93
CA VAL A 163 9.65 12.19 6.96
C VAL A 163 11.11 12.19 7.44
N PRO A 164 11.40 12.74 8.63
CA PRO A 164 12.75 12.75 9.16
C PRO A 164 13.34 11.35 9.32
N GLY A 165 14.61 11.19 8.94
CA GLY A 165 15.32 9.91 9.07
C GLY A 165 15.14 8.95 7.89
N ILE A 166 14.47 9.38 6.82
CA ILE A 166 14.37 8.66 5.55
C ILE A 166 15.12 9.45 4.47
N ASN A 167 15.97 8.77 3.70
CA ASN A 167 16.76 9.39 2.63
C ASN A 167 16.61 8.67 1.27
N ARG A 168 15.76 7.67 1.19
CA ARG A 168 15.60 6.86 -0.03
C ARG A 168 14.24 6.17 -0.06
N VAL A 169 13.63 6.16 -1.25
CA VAL A 169 12.46 5.33 -1.55
C VAL A 169 12.85 4.29 -2.58
N VAL A 170 12.44 3.06 -2.37
CA VAL A 170 12.66 1.90 -3.27
C VAL A 170 11.30 1.36 -3.66
N TYR A 171 11.08 1.04 -4.92
CA TYR A 171 9.85 0.42 -5.38
C TYR A 171 10.03 -1.09 -5.50
N ASP A 172 9.17 -1.87 -4.83
CA ASP A 172 9.19 -3.34 -4.91
C ASP A 172 8.40 -3.80 -6.14
N ILE A 173 9.12 -4.33 -7.12
CA ILE A 173 8.60 -4.83 -8.40
C ILE A 173 8.43 -6.35 -8.42
N THR A 174 8.30 -6.99 -7.27
CA THR A 174 8.17 -8.43 -7.17
C THR A 174 6.71 -8.86 -7.21
N SER A 175 6.37 -9.82 -8.06
CA SER A 175 5.01 -10.40 -8.13
C SER A 175 4.74 -11.32 -6.93
N LYS A 176 3.48 -11.65 -6.71
CA LYS A 176 3.05 -12.68 -5.76
C LYS A 176 2.47 -13.87 -6.55
N PRO A 177 2.99 -15.07 -6.42
CA PRO A 177 4.21 -15.42 -5.73
C PRO A 177 5.47 -14.87 -6.42
N PRO A 178 6.67 -14.83 -5.80
CA PRO A 178 7.01 -15.38 -4.48
C PRO A 178 6.84 -14.41 -3.32
N SER A 179 6.69 -13.10 -3.56
CA SER A 179 6.49 -12.15 -2.46
C SER A 179 5.07 -12.25 -1.88
N THR A 180 4.87 -11.70 -0.68
CA THR A 180 3.54 -11.56 -0.07
C THR A 180 3.11 -10.10 0.00
N VAL A 181 1.87 -9.87 0.30
CA VAL A 181 1.24 -8.55 0.47
C VAL A 181 0.53 -8.45 1.82
#